data_40def2e308a30216d317ef14c3540cfd
#
_entry.id   40def2e308a30216d317ef14c3540cfd
#
_cell.length_a   1.000
_cell.length_b   1.000
_cell.length_c   1.000
_cell.angle_alpha   90.00
_cell.angle_beta   90.00
_cell.angle_gamma   90.00
#
_symmetry.space_group_name_H-M   'P 1'
#
loop_
_entity.id
_entity.type
_entity.pdbx_description
1 polymer ?
#
loop_
_entity_poly.entity_id
_entity_poly.type
_entity_poly.pdbx_seq_one_letter_code
_entity_poly.pdbx_strand_id
1 'polypeptide(L)'
;MPLLISLLTANTSLAQSWRSAKLEVFGGITAFQYFGDIGGASGDVNFLGLLDIDLLSTRPGISLGARYHLSKPIQVKANFTSGIIAKSDANSRNENRGFAFRTLINEFSIMGEYYIIPESDENYFYNIMQVRGGLRHFRQPFSLYATFGFGGVHYNVTPKDNLASSPHFSQSSSLGFFVPVGLGFKYAIMPKISLGIELTGRLTNTNELDGYESPYGNYNDYYHSLLIKVNYKITTNKRPRFQR
;
A
#
# COMPACT_ATOMS: atom_id res chain seq x y z
N MET A 1 9.41 -11.99 -42.67
CA MET A 1 9.54 -11.56 -41.26
C MET A 1 9.99 -10.10 -41.12
N PRO A 2 9.49 -9.09 -41.87
CA PRO A 2 9.82 -7.70 -41.60
C PRO A 2 8.64 -6.89 -40.99
N LEU A 3 7.48 -7.49 -40.74
CA LEU A 3 6.29 -6.76 -40.27
C LEU A 3 6.22 -6.50 -38.77
N LEU A 4 7.07 -7.17 -37.98
CA LEU A 4 7.08 -7.04 -36.50
C LEU A 4 7.97 -5.90 -36.01
N ILE A 5 8.85 -5.35 -36.84
CA ILE A 5 9.79 -4.29 -36.46
C ILE A 5 9.17 -2.90 -36.69
N SER A 6 8.16 -2.75 -37.53
CA SER A 6 7.54 -1.46 -37.82
C SER A 6 6.55 -0.99 -36.73
N LEU A 7 6.12 -1.84 -35.82
CA LEU A 7 5.21 -1.47 -34.73
C LEU A 7 5.91 -0.82 -33.53
N LEU A 8 7.24 -0.81 -33.48
CA LEU A 8 8.03 -0.25 -32.40
C LEU A 8 8.49 1.20 -32.60
N THR A 9 8.24 1.79 -33.79
CA THR A 9 8.76 3.13 -34.11
C THR A 9 7.71 4.24 -34.23
N ALA A 10 6.45 3.96 -33.98
CA ALA A 10 5.41 4.99 -34.03
C ALA A 10 5.11 5.51 -32.62
N ASN A 11 5.45 6.75 -32.39
CA ASN A 11 5.03 7.69 -31.34
C ASN A 11 6.15 8.28 -30.48
N THR A 12 7.00 9.08 -31.09
CA THR A 12 7.87 9.99 -30.37
C THR A 12 7.56 11.44 -30.75
N SER A 13 6.45 11.99 -30.35
CA SER A 13 6.34 13.45 -30.21
C SER A 13 5.05 13.89 -29.56
N LEU A 14 4.98 13.74 -28.26
CA LEU A 14 4.25 14.66 -27.40
C LEU A 14 5.17 14.89 -26.21
N ALA A 15 5.46 16.14 -25.91
CA ALA A 15 6.22 16.54 -24.74
C ALA A 15 5.44 16.06 -23.49
N GLN A 16 5.75 14.86 -23.05
CA GLN A 16 5.05 14.20 -21.94
C GLN A 16 5.72 14.67 -20.66
N SER A 17 5.03 15.39 -19.84
CA SER A 17 5.55 15.94 -18.58
C SER A 17 5.99 14.84 -17.59
N TRP A 18 5.41 13.61 -17.67
CA TRP A 18 5.89 12.45 -16.92
C TRP A 18 7.35 12.07 -17.25
N ARG A 19 7.87 12.42 -18.43
CA ARG A 19 9.29 12.25 -18.76
C ARG A 19 10.21 13.18 -17.99
N SER A 20 9.70 14.32 -17.51
CA SER A 20 10.48 15.27 -16.70
C SER A 20 10.39 15.00 -15.19
N ALA A 21 9.39 14.26 -14.73
CA ALA A 21 9.18 13.89 -13.34
C ALA A 21 9.07 12.38 -13.17
N LYS A 22 10.19 11.68 -13.41
CA LYS A 22 10.23 10.21 -13.31
C LYS A 22 10.21 9.69 -11.89
N LEU A 23 10.66 10.50 -10.93
CA LEU A 23 10.77 10.12 -9.54
C LEU A 23 9.76 10.89 -8.70
N GLU A 24 9.04 10.18 -7.85
CA GLU A 24 8.14 10.74 -6.87
C GLU A 24 8.47 10.11 -5.52
N VAL A 25 8.56 10.91 -4.47
CA VAL A 25 8.72 10.44 -3.10
C VAL A 25 7.43 10.67 -2.34
N PHE A 26 7.16 9.85 -1.36
CA PHE A 26 5.97 10.00 -0.53
C PHE A 26 6.26 9.65 0.92
N GLY A 27 5.45 10.22 1.79
CA GLY A 27 5.41 9.91 3.21
C GLY A 27 4.00 10.06 3.75
N GLY A 28 3.67 9.27 4.76
CA GLY A 28 2.33 9.31 5.32
C GLY A 28 2.17 8.53 6.61
N ILE A 29 0.95 8.60 7.13
CA ILE A 29 0.50 7.84 8.30
C ILE A 29 -0.28 6.62 7.84
N THR A 30 -0.08 5.51 8.53
CA THR A 30 -0.70 4.23 8.22
C THR A 30 -1.53 3.78 9.41
N ALA A 31 -2.70 3.25 9.16
CA ALA A 31 -3.55 2.58 10.13
C ALA A 31 -3.55 1.08 9.81
N PHE A 32 -3.10 0.26 10.76
CA PHE A 32 -3.02 -1.20 10.60
C PHE A 32 -4.18 -1.89 11.27
N GLN A 33 -4.62 -2.99 10.65
CA GLN A 33 -5.59 -3.91 11.19
C GLN A 33 -5.16 -5.36 10.96
N TYR A 34 -5.11 -6.14 12.03
CA TYR A 34 -4.67 -7.53 12.03
C TYR A 34 -5.85 -8.49 11.98
N PHE A 35 -5.65 -9.61 11.29
CA PHE A 35 -6.59 -10.73 11.18
C PHE A 35 -5.82 -12.05 11.27
N GLY A 36 -6.07 -12.80 12.30
CA GLY A 36 -5.43 -14.09 12.60
C GLY A 36 -6.10 -14.80 13.75
N ASP A 37 -5.38 -15.65 14.45
CA ASP A 37 -5.90 -16.57 15.46
C ASP A 37 -6.40 -15.89 16.74
N ILE A 38 -5.86 -14.70 17.07
CA ILE A 38 -6.27 -13.91 18.23
C ILE A 38 -7.30 -12.87 17.82
N GLY A 39 -8.45 -12.83 18.52
CA GLY A 39 -9.50 -11.84 18.33
C GLY A 39 -10.38 -12.05 17.09
N GLY A 40 -10.47 -13.27 16.57
CA GLY A 40 -11.33 -13.61 15.43
C GLY A 40 -12.82 -13.57 15.76
N ALA A 41 -13.67 -13.12 14.82
CA ALA A 41 -15.13 -13.12 14.96
C ALA A 41 -15.73 -14.51 14.87
N SER A 42 -16.95 -14.64 15.41
CA SER A 42 -17.70 -15.89 15.53
C SER A 42 -18.40 -16.33 14.23
N GLY A 43 -17.78 -16.21 13.04
CA GLY A 43 -18.44 -16.54 11.78
C GLY A 43 -17.62 -17.40 10.85
N ASP A 44 -18.24 -18.48 10.31
CA ASP A 44 -17.60 -19.40 9.36
C ASP A 44 -17.37 -18.81 7.96
N VAL A 45 -17.94 -17.63 7.66
CA VAL A 45 -17.86 -16.98 6.34
C VAL A 45 -17.44 -15.52 6.53
N ASN A 46 -16.16 -15.32 6.78
CA ASN A 46 -15.58 -13.99 6.85
C ASN A 46 -14.57 -13.80 5.72
N PHE A 47 -15.06 -13.37 4.56
CA PHE A 47 -14.22 -13.15 3.39
C PHE A 47 -13.22 -12.01 3.67
N LEU A 48 -11.92 -12.37 3.73
CA LEU A 48 -10.81 -11.45 4.02
C LEU A 48 -10.97 -10.66 5.35
N GLY A 49 -11.71 -11.17 6.32
CA GLY A 49 -11.86 -10.53 7.63
C GLY A 49 -12.58 -9.18 7.62
N LEU A 50 -13.29 -8.84 6.55
CA LEU A 50 -13.95 -7.53 6.41
C LEU A 50 -15.03 -7.27 7.47
N LEU A 51 -15.59 -8.33 8.07
CA LEU A 51 -16.54 -8.22 9.17
C LEU A 51 -15.87 -8.06 10.54
N ASP A 52 -14.56 -8.31 10.63
CA ASP A 52 -13.75 -8.17 11.84
C ASP A 52 -13.05 -6.82 11.97
N ILE A 53 -13.49 -5.84 11.18
CA ILE A 53 -12.95 -4.48 11.25
C ILE A 53 -13.35 -3.86 12.59
N ASP A 54 -12.40 -3.87 13.53
CA ASP A 54 -12.55 -3.22 14.82
C ASP A 54 -11.68 -1.95 14.87
N LEU A 55 -12.35 -0.81 14.90
CA LEU A 55 -11.67 0.49 15.00
C LEU A 55 -10.83 0.62 16.27
N LEU A 56 -11.20 -0.07 17.36
CA LEU A 56 -10.46 -0.06 18.62
C LEU A 56 -9.14 -0.84 18.53
N SER A 57 -9.06 -1.83 17.63
CA SER A 57 -7.85 -2.61 17.35
C SER A 57 -6.94 -1.96 16.32
N THR A 58 -7.37 -0.86 15.69
CA THR A 58 -6.56 -0.15 14.71
C THR A 58 -5.35 0.49 15.35
N ARG A 59 -4.16 0.27 14.79
CA ARG A 59 -2.90 0.76 15.34
C ARG A 59 -2.15 1.62 14.32
N PRO A 60 -1.48 2.69 14.80
CA PRO A 60 -0.80 3.62 13.92
C PRO A 60 0.56 3.09 13.46
N GLY A 61 0.99 3.60 12.32
CA GLY A 61 2.33 3.46 11.79
C GLY A 61 2.68 4.62 10.87
N ILE A 62 3.87 4.60 10.35
CA ILE A 62 4.41 5.56 9.38
C ILE A 62 4.90 4.82 8.15
N SER A 63 4.77 5.44 6.99
CA SER A 63 5.22 4.90 5.72
C SER A 63 5.97 5.95 4.92
N LEU A 64 7.10 5.54 4.35
CA LEU A 64 7.94 6.36 3.49
C LEU A 64 8.29 5.56 2.25
N GLY A 65 8.41 6.20 1.11
CA GLY A 65 8.80 5.49 -0.09
C GLY A 65 9.08 6.37 -1.28
N ALA A 66 9.48 5.70 -2.34
CA ALA A 66 9.77 6.31 -3.62
C ALA A 66 9.06 5.53 -4.73
N ARG A 67 8.63 6.24 -5.75
CA ARG A 67 7.94 5.73 -6.91
C ARG A 67 8.68 6.16 -8.17
N TYR A 68 8.89 5.22 -9.08
CA TYR A 68 9.49 5.48 -10.36
C TYR A 68 8.51 5.21 -11.50
N HIS A 69 8.31 6.20 -12.34
CA HIS A 69 7.41 6.14 -13.49
C HIS A 69 8.09 5.45 -14.66
N LEU A 70 7.69 4.22 -14.99
CA LEU A 70 8.17 3.47 -16.16
C LEU A 70 7.41 3.91 -17.42
N SER A 71 6.09 3.98 -17.32
CA SER A 71 5.19 4.44 -18.38
C SER A 71 3.98 5.15 -17.76
N LYS A 72 3.07 5.70 -18.57
CA LYS A 72 1.85 6.32 -18.05
C LYS A 72 1.03 5.40 -17.13
N PRO A 73 0.72 4.15 -17.54
CA PRO A 73 -0.06 3.24 -16.71
C PRO A 73 0.76 2.42 -15.71
N ILE A 74 2.10 2.38 -15.86
CA ILE A 74 2.93 1.46 -15.05
C ILE A 74 3.99 2.23 -14.28
N GLN A 75 4.00 2.00 -12.97
CA GLN A 75 4.99 2.56 -12.06
C GLN A 75 5.53 1.46 -11.13
N VAL A 76 6.71 1.67 -10.59
CA VAL A 76 7.31 0.81 -9.58
C VAL A 76 7.52 1.62 -8.32
N LYS A 77 7.14 1.06 -7.19
CA LYS A 77 7.21 1.68 -5.88
C LYS A 77 8.07 0.84 -4.94
N ALA A 78 9.03 1.48 -4.26
CA ALA A 78 9.69 0.94 -3.08
C ALA A 78 9.12 1.63 -1.85
N ASN A 79 8.75 0.86 -0.84
CA ASN A 79 8.09 1.35 0.36
C ASN A 79 8.73 0.75 1.61
N PHE A 80 8.96 1.60 2.61
CA PHE A 80 9.30 1.21 3.98
C PHE A 80 8.18 1.65 4.90
N THR A 81 7.70 0.73 5.74
CA THR A 81 6.64 1.01 6.70
C THR A 81 7.04 0.48 8.07
N SER A 82 6.85 1.28 9.10
CA SER A 82 7.04 0.90 10.49
C SER A 82 5.78 1.18 11.28
N GLY A 83 5.33 0.23 12.08
CA GLY A 83 4.09 0.39 12.82
C GLY A 83 3.83 -0.71 13.82
N ILE A 84 2.65 -0.69 14.39
CA ILE A 84 2.23 -1.63 15.41
C ILE A 84 1.00 -2.35 14.89
N ILE A 85 0.93 -3.66 15.14
CA ILE A 85 -0.29 -4.46 15.10
C ILE A 85 -0.60 -4.95 16.50
N ALA A 86 -1.85 -5.00 16.88
CA ALA A 86 -2.27 -5.49 18.19
C ALA A 86 -3.72 -5.94 18.12
N LYS A 87 -4.03 -7.02 18.81
CA LYS A 87 -5.41 -7.49 18.98
C LYS A 87 -5.57 -8.23 20.32
N SER A 88 -6.80 -8.39 20.76
CA SER A 88 -7.16 -9.08 22.01
C SER A 88 -8.37 -9.97 21.75
N ASP A 89 -8.47 -11.04 22.52
CA ASP A 89 -9.63 -11.93 22.56
C ASP A 89 -10.85 -11.32 23.25
N ALA A 90 -10.71 -10.15 23.87
CA ALA A 90 -11.83 -9.45 24.50
C ALA A 90 -12.94 -9.20 23.46
N ASN A 91 -14.17 -9.60 23.80
CA ASN A 91 -15.35 -9.56 22.91
C ASN A 91 -15.25 -10.44 21.64
N SER A 92 -14.37 -11.45 21.64
CA SER A 92 -14.26 -12.42 20.56
C SER A 92 -14.89 -13.77 20.95
N ARG A 93 -14.95 -14.71 19.99
CA ARG A 93 -15.36 -16.10 20.25
C ARG A 93 -14.52 -16.77 21.34
N ASN A 94 -13.25 -16.36 21.48
CA ASN A 94 -12.26 -16.95 22.35
C ASN A 94 -12.01 -16.11 23.62
N GLU A 95 -12.97 -15.28 24.04
CA GLU A 95 -12.83 -14.37 25.19
C GLU A 95 -12.34 -15.10 26.48
N ASN A 96 -12.80 -16.31 26.70
CA ASN A 96 -12.40 -17.13 27.89
C ASN A 96 -10.90 -17.45 27.89
N ARG A 97 -10.21 -17.40 26.77
CA ARG A 97 -8.76 -17.63 26.64
C ARG A 97 -7.98 -16.42 27.15
N GLY A 98 -8.50 -15.22 26.93
CA GLY A 98 -7.93 -13.96 27.42
C GLY A 98 -6.54 -13.69 26.85
N PHE A 99 -6.31 -13.99 25.57
CA PHE A 99 -5.04 -13.69 24.91
C PHE A 99 -5.07 -12.29 24.31
N ALA A 100 -3.92 -11.62 24.39
CA ALA A 100 -3.69 -10.37 23.69
C ALA A 100 -2.21 -10.24 23.33
N PHE A 101 -1.94 -9.51 22.26
CA PHE A 101 -0.59 -9.27 21.81
C PHE A 101 -0.40 -7.86 21.28
N ARG A 102 0.84 -7.46 21.17
CA ARG A 102 1.30 -6.24 20.48
C ARG A 102 2.58 -6.57 19.75
N THR A 103 2.59 -6.39 18.43
CA THR A 103 3.75 -6.66 17.60
C THR A 103 4.20 -5.38 16.91
N LEU A 104 5.48 -5.04 17.05
CA LEU A 104 6.14 -4.02 16.26
C LEU A 104 6.55 -4.63 14.93
N ILE A 105 6.14 -4.03 13.83
CA ILE A 105 6.46 -4.46 12.47
C ILE A 105 7.29 -3.41 11.74
N ASN A 106 8.30 -3.87 11.01
CA ASN A 106 9.08 -3.07 10.06
C ASN A 106 9.07 -3.80 8.73
N GLU A 107 8.50 -3.17 7.73
CA GLU A 107 8.30 -3.74 6.40
C GLU A 107 9.14 -3.03 5.35
N PHE A 108 9.68 -3.80 4.43
CA PHE A 108 10.20 -3.28 3.17
C PHE A 108 9.52 -4.02 2.02
N SER A 109 9.03 -3.28 1.03
CA SER A 109 8.34 -3.86 -0.13
C SER A 109 8.69 -3.17 -1.44
N ILE A 110 8.68 -3.96 -2.51
CA ILE A 110 8.76 -3.48 -3.90
C ILE A 110 7.46 -3.88 -4.59
N MET A 111 6.77 -2.91 -5.17
CA MET A 111 5.44 -3.08 -5.72
C MET A 111 5.35 -2.46 -7.11
N GLY A 112 4.70 -3.17 -8.02
CA GLY A 112 4.21 -2.62 -9.27
C GLY A 112 2.88 -1.91 -9.05
N GLU A 113 2.67 -0.78 -9.69
CA GLU A 113 1.41 -0.05 -9.70
C GLU A 113 0.90 0.05 -11.14
N TYR A 114 -0.36 -0.32 -11.34
CA TYR A 114 -1.06 -0.16 -12.61
C TYR A 114 -2.16 0.88 -12.45
N TYR A 115 -2.02 1.98 -13.17
CA TYR A 115 -2.95 3.09 -13.15
C TYR A 115 -4.13 2.81 -14.09
N ILE A 116 -5.27 2.50 -13.51
CA ILE A 116 -6.56 2.31 -14.21
C ILE A 116 -7.01 3.65 -14.75
N ILE A 117 -6.88 4.70 -13.94
CA ILE A 117 -7.08 6.09 -14.34
C ILE A 117 -5.74 6.78 -14.15
N PRO A 118 -4.96 6.97 -15.23
CA PRO A 118 -3.64 7.59 -15.15
C PRO A 118 -3.74 9.07 -14.79
N GLU A 119 -2.75 9.56 -14.07
CA GLU A 119 -2.63 10.97 -13.76
C GLU A 119 -2.48 11.79 -15.04
N SER A 120 -3.21 12.88 -15.13
CA SER A 120 -3.11 13.81 -16.23
C SER A 120 -2.01 14.83 -15.97
N ASP A 121 -1.12 15.00 -16.93
CA ASP A 121 0.01 15.92 -16.83
C ASP A 121 -0.37 17.36 -17.10
N GLU A 122 -1.56 17.60 -17.65
CA GLU A 122 -1.94 18.89 -18.18
C GLU A 122 -3.34 19.32 -17.71
N ASN A 123 -3.49 20.59 -17.44
CA ASN A 123 -4.77 21.33 -17.38
C ASN A 123 -5.67 21.23 -16.15
N TYR A 124 -5.43 20.41 -15.13
CA TYR A 124 -6.34 20.39 -13.96
C TYR A 124 -6.17 21.57 -12.99
N PHE A 125 -5.13 22.37 -13.15
CA PHE A 125 -4.97 23.61 -12.40
C PHE A 125 -5.61 24.84 -13.07
N TYR A 126 -6.15 24.66 -14.27
CA TYR A 126 -6.84 25.71 -14.98
C TYR A 126 -8.35 25.57 -14.84
N ASN A 127 -9.03 26.69 -14.79
CA ASN A 127 -10.49 26.71 -14.87
C ASN A 127 -10.94 26.16 -16.23
N ILE A 128 -12.08 25.45 -16.25
CA ILE A 128 -12.68 24.91 -17.49
C ILE A 128 -12.78 25.96 -18.60
N MET A 129 -13.07 27.20 -18.22
CA MET A 129 -13.12 28.34 -19.16
C MET A 129 -11.77 28.72 -19.78
N GLN A 130 -10.67 28.38 -19.13
CA GLN A 130 -9.30 28.67 -19.58
C GLN A 130 -8.71 27.54 -20.44
N VAL A 131 -9.37 26.38 -20.47
CA VAL A 131 -8.92 25.25 -21.27
C VAL A 131 -9.35 25.43 -22.71
N ARG A 132 -8.39 25.57 -23.61
CA ARG A 132 -8.65 25.67 -25.06
C ARG A 132 -9.28 24.38 -25.56
N GLY A 133 -10.53 24.43 -26.04
CA GLY A 133 -11.32 23.26 -26.42
C GLY A 133 -12.30 22.76 -25.36
N GLY A 134 -12.45 23.48 -24.25
CA GLY A 134 -13.46 23.26 -23.21
C GLY A 134 -13.35 21.89 -22.54
N LEU A 135 -14.49 21.28 -22.19
CA LEU A 135 -14.59 20.02 -21.46
C LEU A 135 -13.83 18.83 -22.10
N ARG A 136 -13.63 18.83 -23.41
CA ARG A 136 -12.91 17.76 -24.12
C ARG A 136 -11.42 17.68 -23.74
N HIS A 137 -10.85 18.78 -23.29
CA HIS A 137 -9.43 18.89 -22.91
C HIS A 137 -9.26 19.05 -21.40
N PHE A 138 -10.35 19.20 -20.66
CA PHE A 138 -10.31 19.22 -19.20
C PHE A 138 -10.06 17.81 -18.68
N ARG A 139 -8.98 17.64 -17.93
CA ARG A 139 -8.61 16.36 -17.37
C ARG A 139 -8.76 16.35 -15.84
N GLN A 140 -9.14 15.19 -15.32
CA GLN A 140 -9.44 15.02 -13.93
C GLN A 140 -8.17 15.08 -13.07
N PRO A 141 -8.21 15.74 -11.89
CA PRO A 141 -7.06 15.86 -10.99
C PRO A 141 -6.80 14.59 -10.19
N PHE A 142 -7.54 13.52 -10.40
CA PHE A 142 -7.41 12.28 -9.66
C PHE A 142 -6.92 11.12 -10.52
N SER A 143 -6.30 10.17 -9.87
CA SER A 143 -5.90 8.90 -10.45
C SER A 143 -6.26 7.74 -9.54
N LEU A 144 -6.56 6.59 -10.15
CA LEU A 144 -6.87 5.34 -9.48
C LEU A 144 -5.88 4.29 -9.96
N TYR A 145 -5.30 3.53 -9.04
CA TYR A 145 -4.35 2.47 -9.37
C TYR A 145 -4.54 1.23 -8.51
N ALA A 146 -4.20 0.09 -9.09
CA ALA A 146 -4.01 -1.16 -8.39
C ALA A 146 -2.52 -1.38 -8.12
N THR A 147 -2.19 -2.03 -7.01
CA THR A 147 -0.82 -2.31 -6.62
C THR A 147 -0.67 -3.78 -6.23
N PHE A 148 0.47 -4.36 -6.63
CA PHE A 148 0.84 -5.73 -6.35
C PHE A 148 2.37 -5.83 -6.26
N GLY A 149 2.87 -6.69 -5.37
CA GLY A 149 4.31 -6.84 -5.23
C GLY A 149 4.71 -7.93 -4.25
N PHE A 150 5.87 -7.76 -3.68
CA PHE A 150 6.41 -8.62 -2.62
C PHE A 150 7.22 -7.79 -1.63
N GLY A 151 7.33 -8.31 -0.40
CA GLY A 151 8.04 -7.64 0.67
C GLY A 151 8.49 -8.59 1.75
N GLY A 152 9.34 -8.06 2.61
CA GLY A 152 9.76 -8.69 3.86
C GLY A 152 9.28 -7.87 5.06
N VAL A 153 8.93 -8.55 6.13
CA VAL A 153 8.54 -7.98 7.41
C VAL A 153 9.45 -8.53 8.51
N HIS A 154 10.05 -7.63 9.24
CA HIS A 154 10.67 -7.95 10.52
C HIS A 154 9.67 -7.60 11.63
N TYR A 155 9.37 -8.57 12.47
CA TYR A 155 8.39 -8.40 13.54
C TYR A 155 8.96 -8.78 14.90
N ASN A 156 8.47 -8.10 15.94
CA ASN A 156 8.84 -8.35 17.34
C ASN A 156 7.55 -8.38 18.18
N VAL A 157 7.22 -9.56 18.66
CA VAL A 157 6.00 -9.82 19.41
C VAL A 157 6.18 -9.55 20.89
N THR A 158 5.27 -8.80 21.48
CA THR A 158 5.14 -8.60 22.93
C THR A 158 3.83 -9.21 23.38
N PRO A 159 3.86 -10.37 24.06
CA PRO A 159 2.65 -11.00 24.56
C PRO A 159 2.05 -10.17 25.70
N LYS A 160 0.74 -10.20 25.80
CA LYS A 160 -0.03 -9.58 26.89
C LYS A 160 -1.01 -10.56 27.48
N ASP A 161 -1.46 -10.25 28.67
CA ASP A 161 -2.43 -11.04 29.42
C ASP A 161 -1.99 -12.50 29.52
N ASN A 162 -2.87 -13.47 29.30
CA ASN A 162 -2.58 -14.89 29.47
C ASN A 162 -1.69 -15.49 28.35
N LEU A 163 -1.40 -14.76 27.27
CA LEU A 163 -0.64 -15.29 26.15
C LEU A 163 0.79 -15.69 26.55
N ALA A 164 1.44 -14.88 27.39
CA ALA A 164 2.81 -15.16 27.87
C ALA A 164 2.95 -16.49 28.61
N SER A 165 1.86 -16.97 29.20
CA SER A 165 1.80 -18.21 29.95
C SER A 165 1.34 -19.41 29.11
N SER A 166 1.01 -19.21 27.86
CA SER A 166 0.54 -20.24 26.93
C SER A 166 1.70 -21.16 26.52
N PRO A 167 1.53 -22.49 26.51
CA PRO A 167 2.54 -23.42 25.98
C PRO A 167 2.74 -23.31 24.48
N HIS A 168 1.82 -22.67 23.76
CA HIS A 168 1.86 -22.42 22.31
C HIS A 168 2.36 -21.00 21.96
N PHE A 169 2.90 -20.28 22.95
CA PHE A 169 3.51 -18.99 22.69
C PHE A 169 4.91 -19.19 22.10
N SER A 170 5.10 -18.74 20.87
CA SER A 170 6.40 -18.67 20.21
C SER A 170 6.95 -17.25 20.35
N GLN A 171 7.95 -17.10 21.21
CA GLN A 171 8.67 -15.83 21.36
C GLN A 171 9.64 -15.68 20.20
N SER A 172 9.22 -15.12 19.09
CA SER A 172 10.13 -14.87 17.97
C SER A 172 10.11 -13.42 17.55
N SER A 173 11.29 -12.82 17.60
CA SER A 173 11.65 -11.75 16.69
C SER A 173 12.10 -12.44 15.42
N SER A 174 11.35 -12.35 14.34
CA SER A 174 11.60 -13.13 13.14
C SER A 174 11.39 -12.31 11.88
N LEU A 175 11.81 -12.89 10.75
CA LEU A 175 11.62 -12.34 9.42
C LEU A 175 10.57 -13.17 8.69
N GLY A 176 9.57 -12.51 8.18
CA GLY A 176 8.56 -13.09 7.30
C GLY A 176 8.57 -12.46 5.93
N PHE A 177 7.94 -13.13 4.97
CA PHE A 177 7.68 -12.58 3.64
C PHE A 177 6.19 -12.35 3.49
N PHE A 178 5.83 -11.39 2.62
CA PHE A 178 4.43 -11.13 2.32
C PHE A 178 4.25 -10.68 0.87
N VAL A 179 3.04 -10.91 0.38
CA VAL A 179 2.56 -10.43 -0.91
C VAL A 179 1.56 -9.31 -0.66
N PRO A 180 1.91 -8.04 -0.93
CA PRO A 180 0.99 -6.92 -0.81
C PRO A 180 0.12 -6.82 -2.07
N VAL A 181 -1.18 -6.64 -1.86
CA VAL A 181 -2.17 -6.36 -2.91
C VAL A 181 -3.05 -5.20 -2.45
N GLY A 182 -3.29 -4.23 -3.32
CA GLY A 182 -4.04 -3.07 -2.88
C GLY A 182 -4.61 -2.21 -4.00
N LEU A 183 -5.35 -1.20 -3.56
CA LEU A 183 -5.92 -0.16 -4.41
C LEU A 183 -5.55 1.20 -3.83
N GLY A 184 -5.24 2.14 -4.70
CA GLY A 184 -4.89 3.48 -4.28
C GLY A 184 -5.55 4.55 -5.12
N PHE A 185 -5.89 5.62 -4.46
CA PHE A 185 -6.43 6.85 -5.03
C PHE A 185 -5.45 7.98 -4.77
N LYS A 186 -5.28 8.86 -5.76
CA LYS A 186 -4.38 10.00 -5.67
C LYS A 186 -5.06 11.23 -6.24
N TYR A 187 -4.98 12.35 -5.55
CA TYR A 187 -5.56 13.63 -5.92
C TYR A 187 -4.47 14.70 -5.98
N ALA A 188 -4.30 15.31 -7.15
CA ALA A 188 -3.31 16.36 -7.36
C ALA A 188 -3.84 17.71 -6.78
N ILE A 189 -3.14 18.24 -5.78
CA ILE A 189 -3.43 19.56 -5.20
C ILE A 189 -2.63 20.65 -5.90
N MET A 190 -1.38 20.34 -6.22
CA MET A 190 -0.45 21.22 -6.90
C MET A 190 0.31 20.46 -7.99
N PRO A 191 0.96 21.12 -8.94
CA PRO A 191 1.71 20.44 -10.01
C PRO A 191 2.73 19.41 -9.51
N LYS A 192 3.27 19.62 -8.30
CA LYS A 192 4.28 18.75 -7.71
C LYS A 192 3.80 17.98 -6.48
N ILE A 193 2.63 18.33 -5.93
CA ILE A 193 2.13 17.77 -4.68
C ILE A 193 0.78 17.14 -4.90
N SER A 194 0.63 15.90 -4.44
CA SER A 194 -0.65 15.19 -4.43
C SER A 194 -0.88 14.51 -3.09
N LEU A 195 -2.15 14.42 -2.68
CA LEU A 195 -2.59 13.55 -1.60
C LEU A 195 -2.93 12.18 -2.14
N GLY A 196 -2.70 11.15 -1.37
CA GLY A 196 -3.06 9.78 -1.72
C GLY A 196 -3.65 9.04 -0.54
N ILE A 197 -4.57 8.13 -0.86
CA ILE A 197 -5.09 7.13 0.07
C ILE A 197 -4.85 5.78 -0.58
N GLU A 198 -4.32 4.82 0.18
CA GLU A 198 -4.02 3.48 -0.32
C GLU A 198 -4.46 2.44 0.70
N LEU A 199 -5.31 1.52 0.27
CA LEU A 199 -5.69 0.34 1.03
C LEU A 199 -4.88 -0.84 0.53
N THR A 200 -4.14 -1.50 1.41
CA THR A 200 -3.26 -2.63 1.06
C THR A 200 -3.48 -3.78 2.02
N GLY A 201 -3.81 -4.94 1.47
CA GLY A 201 -3.80 -6.23 2.18
C GLY A 201 -2.43 -6.90 2.02
N ARG A 202 -1.97 -7.60 3.04
CA ARG A 202 -0.72 -8.35 3.05
C ARG A 202 -1.00 -9.79 3.40
N LEU A 203 -0.76 -10.66 2.44
CA LEU A 203 -0.81 -12.10 2.61
C LEU A 203 0.58 -12.57 3.04
N THR A 204 0.71 -13.01 4.30
CA THR A 204 2.01 -13.41 4.85
C THR A 204 2.26 -14.91 4.67
N ASN A 205 3.51 -15.31 4.76
CA ASN A 205 3.92 -16.72 4.77
C ASN A 205 4.12 -17.25 6.20
N THR A 206 3.79 -16.47 7.23
CA THR A 206 3.99 -16.81 8.63
C THR A 206 2.67 -16.79 9.39
N ASN A 207 2.58 -17.61 10.44
CA ASN A 207 1.47 -17.69 11.38
C ASN A 207 1.91 -17.23 12.79
N GLU A 208 3.01 -16.48 12.88
CA GLU A 208 3.63 -16.10 14.15
C GLU A 208 3.59 -14.59 14.42
N LEU A 209 2.83 -13.82 13.62
CA LEU A 209 2.76 -12.37 13.80
C LEU A 209 2.07 -11.97 15.11
N ASP A 210 1.21 -12.82 15.63
CA ASP A 210 0.57 -12.66 16.95
C ASP A 210 1.31 -13.42 18.08
N GLY A 211 2.33 -14.21 17.71
CA GLY A 211 3.08 -15.03 18.66
C GLY A 211 2.35 -16.28 19.15
N TYR A 212 1.23 -16.63 18.53
CA TYR A 212 0.46 -17.82 18.91
C TYR A 212 0.38 -18.80 17.75
N GLU A 213 0.88 -20.01 17.95
CA GLU A 213 0.78 -21.10 17.00
C GLU A 213 -0.41 -21.99 17.36
N SER A 214 -1.51 -21.84 16.63
CA SER A 214 -2.72 -22.63 16.84
C SER A 214 -2.54 -24.06 16.34
N PRO A 215 -2.81 -25.08 17.15
CA PRO A 215 -2.79 -26.48 16.71
C PRO A 215 -3.87 -26.80 15.64
N TYR A 216 -4.84 -25.93 15.49
CA TYR A 216 -5.98 -26.07 14.58
C TYR A 216 -6.00 -25.05 13.46
N GLY A 217 -5.04 -24.10 13.43
CA GLY A 217 -4.93 -23.07 12.41
C GLY A 217 -4.40 -23.64 11.09
N ASN A 218 -5.20 -23.52 10.04
CA ASN A 218 -4.80 -23.93 8.68
C ASN A 218 -4.44 -22.74 7.78
N TYR A 219 -4.49 -21.51 8.31
CA TYR A 219 -4.31 -20.29 7.52
C TYR A 219 -3.20 -19.43 8.12
N ASN A 220 -2.42 -18.83 7.25
CA ASN A 220 -1.41 -17.86 7.66
C ASN A 220 -2.06 -16.54 8.10
N ASP A 221 -1.35 -15.79 8.93
CA ASP A 221 -1.74 -14.46 9.35
C ASP A 221 -1.84 -13.50 8.16
N TYR A 222 -2.78 -12.59 8.21
CA TYR A 222 -2.88 -11.51 7.25
C TYR A 222 -3.30 -10.20 7.94
N TYR A 223 -2.93 -9.09 7.33
CA TYR A 223 -3.29 -7.79 7.87
C TYR A 223 -3.48 -6.76 6.76
N HIS A 224 -4.31 -5.78 7.04
CA HIS A 224 -4.59 -4.68 6.16
C HIS A 224 -3.97 -3.39 6.68
N SER A 225 -3.75 -2.44 5.78
CA SER A 225 -3.41 -1.09 6.17
C SER A 225 -4.09 -0.07 5.28
N LEU A 226 -4.49 1.02 5.90
CA LEU A 226 -4.93 2.24 5.23
C LEU A 226 -3.85 3.30 5.38
N LEU A 227 -3.22 3.68 4.28
CA LEU A 227 -2.17 4.69 4.22
C LEU A 227 -2.74 6.00 3.66
N ILE A 228 -2.62 7.08 4.42
CA ILE A 228 -2.85 8.44 3.95
C ILE A 228 -1.48 9.10 3.75
N LYS A 229 -1.19 9.54 2.53
CA LYS A 229 0.15 10.02 2.15
C LYS A 229 0.15 11.30 1.36
N VAL A 230 1.21 12.04 1.50
CA VAL A 230 1.57 13.16 0.63
C VAL A 230 2.65 12.68 -0.33
N ASN A 231 2.47 12.95 -1.60
CA ASN A 231 3.43 12.61 -2.64
C ASN A 231 4.03 13.90 -3.21
N TYR A 232 5.34 13.86 -3.48
CA TYR A 232 6.09 14.96 -4.07
C TYR A 232 6.86 14.51 -5.31
N LYS A 233 6.59 15.14 -6.45
CA LYS A 233 7.25 14.88 -7.74
C LYS A 233 8.58 15.58 -7.82
N ILE A 234 9.64 14.82 -8.04
CA ILE A 234 10.98 15.33 -8.26
C ILE A 234 11.16 15.58 -9.76
N THR A 235 11.11 16.85 -10.16
CA THR A 235 11.31 17.25 -11.56
C THR A 235 12.78 17.42 -11.85
N THR A 236 13.28 16.68 -12.83
CA THR A 236 14.64 16.91 -13.35
C THR A 236 14.56 18.03 -14.39
N ASN A 237 15.10 19.19 -14.06
CA ASN A 237 15.22 20.33 -15.00
C ASN A 237 16.22 19.98 -16.11
N LYS A 238 15.84 19.14 -17.05
CA LYS A 238 16.52 19.12 -18.35
C LYS A 238 15.92 20.25 -19.18
N ARG A 239 16.62 21.41 -19.21
CA ARG A 239 16.31 22.47 -20.19
C ARG A 239 16.26 21.80 -21.56
N PRO A 240 15.22 22.04 -22.36
CA PRO A 240 15.22 21.57 -23.74
C PRO A 240 16.47 22.14 -24.40
N ARG A 241 17.38 21.29 -24.89
CA ARG A 241 18.41 21.73 -25.82
C ARG A 241 17.66 22.17 -27.07
N PHE A 242 17.57 23.48 -27.28
CA PHE A 242 17.27 24.03 -28.58
C PHE A 242 18.39 23.53 -29.50
N GLN A 243 18.08 22.56 -30.34
CA GLN A 243 18.91 22.31 -31.51
C GLN A 243 18.74 23.53 -32.44
N ARG A 244 19.84 24.27 -32.61
CA ARG A 244 20.00 25.25 -33.68
C ARG A 244 20.16 24.51 -34.98
#